data_be52baafdce0de52846ece09f644e2d3
#
_entry.id   be52baafdce0de52846ece09f644e2d3
#
_cell.length_a   1.000
_cell.length_b   1.000
_cell.length_c   1.000
_cell.angle_alpha   90.00
_cell.angle_beta   90.00
_cell.angle_gamma   90.00
#
_symmetry.space_group_name_H-M   'P 1'
#
loop_
_entity.id
_entity.type
_entity.pdbx_description
1 polymer ?
#
loop_
_entity_poly.entity_id
_entity_poly.type
_entity_poly.pdbx_seq_one_letter_code
_entity_poly.pdbx_strand_id
1 'polypeptide(L)'
;MFDHVGLRVRDLAESTRFYETVLRPLGFEQTTDTPELAEFGALSLSAEEPVTPPVHFAFLARTREAVEAFHRAGVEAGYRDNGAPGIREYADDYYAAYLLDPDGHNVEAVHRNPETRASWTWIRWGSA
;
A
#
# COMPACT_ATOMS: atom_id res chain seq x y z
N MET A 1 4.69 10.71 12.98
CA MET A 1 4.12 10.17 11.75
C MET A 1 5.16 10.25 10.63
N PHE A 2 5.12 9.34 9.66
CA PHE A 2 6.13 9.31 8.59
C PHE A 2 5.94 10.44 7.60
N ASP A 3 7.03 11.04 7.16
CA ASP A 3 7.04 11.92 5.99
C ASP A 3 7.04 11.07 4.72
N HIS A 4 7.94 10.09 4.66
CA HIS A 4 8.02 9.18 3.52
C HIS A 4 8.60 7.84 3.94
N VAL A 5 8.37 6.82 3.09
CA VAL A 5 8.92 5.48 3.24
C VAL A 5 9.66 5.14 1.96
N GLY A 6 10.91 4.71 2.07
CA GLY A 6 11.73 4.31 0.93
C GLY A 6 11.90 2.82 0.86
N LEU A 7 11.67 2.24 -0.32
CA LEU A 7 11.95 0.85 -0.63
C LEU A 7 13.03 0.77 -1.71
N ARG A 8 13.98 -0.11 -1.50
CA ARG A 8 14.98 -0.44 -2.51
C ARG A 8 14.51 -1.69 -3.23
N VAL A 9 14.25 -1.56 -4.53
CA VAL A 9 13.59 -2.60 -5.30
C VAL A 9 14.54 -3.24 -6.30
N ARG A 10 14.26 -4.50 -6.65
CA ARG A 10 15.09 -5.27 -7.55
C ARG A 10 14.99 -4.77 -8.99
N ASP A 11 13.78 -4.40 -9.43
CA ASP A 11 13.49 -3.90 -10.77
C ASP A 11 12.57 -2.69 -10.65
N LEU A 12 13.16 -1.50 -10.79
CA LEU A 12 12.43 -0.25 -10.59
C LEU A 12 11.26 -0.09 -11.57
N ALA A 13 11.45 -0.46 -12.83
CA ALA A 13 10.40 -0.34 -13.83
C ALA A 13 9.20 -1.25 -13.51
N GLU A 14 9.48 -2.47 -13.08
CA GLU A 14 8.44 -3.43 -12.72
C GLU A 14 7.67 -2.99 -11.46
N SER A 15 8.38 -2.56 -10.43
CA SER A 15 7.76 -2.06 -9.20
C SER A 15 6.96 -0.78 -9.46
N THR A 16 7.48 0.11 -10.30
CA THR A 16 6.77 1.33 -10.69
C THR A 16 5.44 1.01 -11.36
N ARG A 17 5.43 0.04 -12.28
CA ARG A 17 4.18 -0.39 -12.93
C ARG A 17 3.18 -0.95 -11.93
N PHE A 18 3.64 -1.74 -10.97
CA PHE A 18 2.77 -2.26 -9.92
C PHE A 18 2.09 -1.13 -9.15
N TYR A 19 2.88 -0.22 -8.59
CA TYR A 19 2.33 0.85 -7.74
C TYR A 19 1.49 1.83 -8.54
N GLU A 20 1.86 2.14 -9.78
CA GLU A 20 1.01 2.95 -10.64
C GLU A 20 -0.37 2.31 -10.85
N THR A 21 -0.40 1.01 -11.09
CA THR A 21 -1.63 0.27 -11.33
C THR A 21 -2.54 0.25 -10.11
N VAL A 22 -2.01 -0.09 -8.94
CA VAL A 22 -2.83 -0.35 -7.76
C VAL A 22 -3.09 0.88 -6.90
N LEU A 23 -2.24 1.90 -6.97
CA LEU A 23 -2.42 3.12 -6.20
C LEU A 23 -3.33 4.14 -6.88
N ARG A 24 -3.49 4.09 -8.20
CA ARG A 24 -4.40 4.98 -8.91
C ARG A 24 -5.84 4.88 -8.39
N PRO A 25 -6.41 3.67 -8.18
CA PRO A 25 -7.74 3.55 -7.58
C PRO A 25 -7.86 4.15 -6.18
N LEU A 26 -6.74 4.31 -5.47
CA LEU A 26 -6.70 4.94 -4.15
C LEU A 26 -6.51 6.45 -4.23
N GLY A 27 -6.33 7.01 -5.44
CA GLY A 27 -6.14 8.43 -5.65
C GLY A 27 -4.69 8.90 -5.57
N PHE A 28 -3.73 7.99 -5.55
CA PHE A 28 -2.31 8.35 -5.55
C PHE A 28 -1.76 8.31 -6.98
N GLU A 29 -1.08 9.38 -7.37
CA GLU A 29 -0.43 9.48 -8.67
C GLU A 29 1.08 9.50 -8.49
N GLN A 30 1.78 9.11 -9.54
CA GLN A 30 3.23 9.18 -9.56
C GLN A 30 3.67 10.64 -9.56
N THR A 31 4.53 11.00 -8.61
CA THR A 31 5.02 12.37 -8.43
C THR A 31 6.43 12.56 -8.95
N THR A 32 7.21 11.49 -9.06
CA THR A 32 8.57 11.52 -9.60
C THR A 32 8.79 10.28 -10.45
N ASP A 33 9.42 10.45 -11.60
CA ASP A 33 9.73 9.37 -12.53
C ASP A 33 11.06 9.66 -13.20
N THR A 34 12.13 9.10 -12.63
CA THR A 34 13.48 9.16 -13.21
C THR A 34 14.01 7.74 -13.34
N PRO A 35 15.14 7.55 -14.07
CA PRO A 35 15.75 6.22 -14.15
C PRO A 35 16.17 5.62 -12.81
N GLU A 36 16.38 6.46 -11.79
CA GLU A 36 16.87 6.02 -10.47
C GLU A 36 15.80 6.03 -9.40
N LEU A 37 14.69 6.76 -9.60
CA LEU A 37 13.73 7.04 -8.53
C LEU A 37 12.32 7.14 -9.08
N ALA A 38 11.38 6.47 -8.42
CA ALA A 38 9.95 6.63 -8.65
C ALA A 38 9.29 6.95 -7.31
N GLU A 39 8.39 7.94 -7.31
CA GLU A 39 7.69 8.32 -6.08
C GLU A 39 6.19 8.42 -6.32
N PHE A 40 5.43 7.99 -5.29
CA PHE A 40 3.98 8.05 -5.25
C PHE A 40 3.61 8.66 -3.90
N GLY A 41 3.57 10.00 -3.84
CA GLY A 41 3.36 10.68 -2.56
C GLY A 41 4.47 10.34 -1.57
N ALA A 42 4.10 9.72 -0.46
CA ALA A 42 5.04 9.35 0.60
C ALA A 42 5.80 8.06 0.35
N LEU A 43 5.50 7.33 -0.73
CA LEU A 43 6.23 6.11 -1.09
C LEU A 43 7.32 6.43 -2.10
N SER A 44 8.55 6.05 -1.81
CA SER A 44 9.70 6.25 -2.68
C SER A 44 10.31 4.89 -3.03
N LEU A 45 10.60 4.68 -4.31
CA LEU A 45 11.20 3.45 -4.82
C LEU A 45 12.52 3.78 -5.49
N SER A 46 13.57 3.04 -5.16
CA SER A 46 14.86 3.18 -5.83
C SER A 46 15.47 1.81 -6.13
N ALA A 47 16.33 1.76 -7.16
CA ALA A 47 17.02 0.53 -7.56
C ALA A 47 18.39 0.41 -6.92
N GLU A 48 18.50 0.79 -5.65
CA GLU A 48 19.74 0.72 -4.91
C GLU A 48 19.90 -0.62 -4.22
N GLU A 49 21.15 -0.99 -3.93
CA GLU A 49 21.47 -2.18 -3.17
C GLU A 49 21.77 -1.82 -1.71
N PRO A 50 21.48 -2.69 -0.73
CA PRO A 50 20.79 -3.98 -0.88
C PRO A 50 19.26 -3.78 -1.03
N VAL A 51 18.60 -4.73 -1.70
CA VAL A 51 17.15 -4.72 -1.86
C VAL A 51 16.48 -4.83 -0.48
N THR A 52 15.43 -4.06 -0.27
CA THR A 52 14.67 -4.08 0.98
C THR A 52 14.01 -5.46 1.16
N PRO A 53 14.25 -6.16 2.29
CA PRO A 53 13.53 -7.42 2.57
C PRO A 53 12.03 -7.17 2.64
N PRO A 54 11.20 -8.21 2.42
CA PRO A 54 9.76 -8.06 2.42
C PRO A 54 9.22 -7.38 3.69
N VAL A 55 8.38 -6.37 3.50
CA VAL A 55 7.73 -5.63 4.58
C VAL A 55 6.21 -5.61 4.34
N HIS A 56 5.47 -5.25 5.36
CA HIS A 56 4.03 -5.03 5.29
C HIS A 56 3.72 -3.56 5.52
N PHE A 57 2.94 -2.96 4.63
CA PHE A 57 2.47 -1.60 4.82
C PHE A 57 1.11 -1.41 4.17
N ALA A 58 0.36 -0.43 4.66
CA ALA A 58 -1.02 -0.20 4.25
C ALA A 58 -1.23 1.24 3.80
N PHE A 59 -1.99 1.38 2.71
CA PHE A 59 -2.45 2.67 2.21
C PHE A 59 -3.88 2.91 2.66
N LEU A 60 -4.18 4.14 3.07
CA LEU A 60 -5.55 4.51 3.40
C LEU A 60 -6.38 4.65 2.14
N ALA A 61 -7.55 4.01 2.14
CA ALA A 61 -8.57 4.16 1.11
C ALA A 61 -9.73 4.98 1.66
N ARG A 62 -10.28 5.86 0.83
CA ARG A 62 -11.37 6.75 1.24
C ARG A 62 -12.71 6.02 1.38
N THR A 63 -12.87 4.89 0.68
CA THR A 63 -14.10 4.11 0.65
C THR A 63 -13.78 2.63 0.55
N ARG A 64 -14.77 1.79 0.86
CA ARG A 64 -14.64 0.35 0.62
C ARG A 64 -14.51 0.04 -0.86
N GLU A 65 -15.20 0.79 -1.71
CA GLU A 65 -15.14 0.65 -3.15
C GLU A 65 -13.72 0.90 -3.68
N ALA A 66 -12.99 1.83 -3.08
CA ALA A 66 -11.59 2.07 -3.44
C ALA A 66 -10.69 0.88 -3.07
N VAL A 67 -10.94 0.24 -1.91
CA VAL A 67 -10.24 -1.00 -1.53
C VAL A 67 -10.49 -2.09 -2.56
N GLU A 68 -11.74 -2.25 -2.98
CA GLU A 68 -12.12 -3.25 -3.98
C GLU A 68 -11.47 -2.95 -5.34
N ALA A 69 -11.44 -1.68 -5.74
CA ALA A 69 -10.82 -1.26 -7.00
C ALA A 69 -9.30 -1.48 -6.99
N PHE A 70 -8.64 -1.21 -5.86
CA PHE A 70 -7.22 -1.52 -5.65
C PHE A 70 -6.94 -3.00 -5.92
N HIS A 71 -7.69 -3.87 -5.28
CA HIS A 71 -7.49 -5.32 -5.39
C HIS A 71 -7.79 -5.81 -6.81
N ARG A 72 -8.91 -5.38 -7.37
CA ARG A 72 -9.31 -5.76 -8.73
C ARG A 72 -8.27 -5.32 -9.76
N ALA A 73 -7.79 -4.08 -9.67
CA ALA A 73 -6.78 -3.58 -10.60
C ALA A 73 -5.51 -4.43 -10.57
N GLY A 74 -5.07 -4.81 -9.36
CA GLY A 74 -3.88 -5.63 -9.21
C GLY A 74 -4.06 -7.05 -9.76
N VAL A 75 -5.17 -7.69 -9.43
CA VAL A 75 -5.45 -9.06 -9.88
C VAL A 75 -5.63 -9.10 -11.40
N GLU A 76 -6.36 -8.15 -11.97
CA GLU A 76 -6.56 -8.06 -13.42
C GLU A 76 -5.25 -7.82 -14.18
N ALA A 77 -4.31 -7.12 -13.56
CA ALA A 77 -2.99 -6.88 -14.15
C ALA A 77 -2.04 -8.09 -13.98
N GLY A 78 -2.46 -9.14 -13.30
CA GLY A 78 -1.68 -10.35 -13.11
C GLY A 78 -0.84 -10.38 -11.85
N TYR A 79 -1.01 -9.44 -10.94
CA TYR A 79 -0.28 -9.43 -9.67
C TYR A 79 -0.89 -10.41 -8.68
N ARG A 80 -0.09 -10.81 -7.70
CA ARG A 80 -0.45 -11.89 -6.78
C ARG A 80 -1.43 -11.40 -5.71
N ASP A 81 -2.56 -12.09 -5.62
CA ASP A 81 -3.55 -11.90 -4.56
C ASP A 81 -2.97 -12.39 -3.23
N ASN A 82 -3.13 -11.57 -2.19
CA ASN A 82 -2.72 -11.94 -0.83
C ASN A 82 -3.85 -11.72 0.19
N GLY A 83 -5.07 -11.50 -0.28
CA GLY A 83 -6.26 -11.34 0.57
C GLY A 83 -7.33 -10.52 -0.11
N ALA A 84 -8.47 -11.15 -0.42
CA ALA A 84 -9.60 -10.49 -1.07
C ALA A 84 -10.22 -9.41 -0.16
N PRO A 85 -10.91 -8.41 -0.75
CA PRO A 85 -11.56 -7.36 0.03
C PRO A 85 -12.54 -7.93 1.05
N GLY A 86 -12.50 -7.44 2.27
CA GLY A 86 -13.41 -7.86 3.32
C GLY A 86 -13.06 -7.25 4.67
N ILE A 87 -13.97 -7.47 5.62
CA ILE A 87 -13.77 -7.07 7.01
C ILE A 87 -12.68 -7.93 7.65
N ARG A 88 -11.82 -7.30 8.44
CA ARG A 88 -10.78 -7.97 9.25
C ARG A 88 -11.05 -7.75 10.73
N GLU A 89 -10.55 -8.68 11.54
CA GLU A 89 -10.86 -8.72 12.99
C GLU A 89 -10.15 -7.66 13.82
N TYR A 90 -9.31 -6.82 13.17
CA TYR A 90 -8.56 -5.80 13.90
C TYR A 90 -9.42 -4.70 14.47
N ALA A 91 -10.57 -4.42 13.85
CA ALA A 91 -11.58 -3.47 14.30
C ALA A 91 -12.87 -3.73 13.54
N ASP A 92 -14.02 -3.28 14.09
CA ASP A 92 -15.34 -3.54 13.51
C ASP A 92 -15.51 -3.01 12.09
N ASP A 93 -14.82 -1.91 11.78
CA ASP A 93 -14.90 -1.24 10.48
C ASP A 93 -13.65 -1.41 9.63
N TYR A 94 -12.78 -2.34 9.98
CA TYR A 94 -11.52 -2.55 9.27
C TYR A 94 -11.78 -3.32 7.98
N TYR A 95 -11.90 -2.63 6.86
CA TYR A 95 -12.17 -3.21 5.54
C TYR A 95 -10.91 -3.10 4.69
N ALA A 96 -10.35 -4.23 4.30
CA ALA A 96 -9.04 -4.26 3.67
C ALA A 96 -8.90 -5.32 2.59
N ALA A 97 -7.91 -5.13 1.72
CA ALA A 97 -7.48 -6.11 0.73
C ALA A 97 -5.96 -6.07 0.64
N TYR A 98 -5.37 -7.16 0.17
CA TYR A 98 -3.92 -7.36 0.18
C TYR A 98 -3.45 -7.88 -1.17
N LEU A 99 -2.30 -7.38 -1.61
CA LEU A 99 -1.59 -7.84 -2.79
C LEU A 99 -0.11 -8.02 -2.43
N LEU A 100 0.60 -8.86 -3.18
CA LEU A 100 2.06 -8.91 -3.11
C LEU A 100 2.63 -8.11 -4.27
N ASP A 101 3.58 -7.24 -3.97
CA ASP A 101 4.28 -6.51 -5.03
C ASP A 101 5.36 -7.41 -5.67
N PRO A 102 6.06 -6.96 -6.72
CA PRO A 102 7.06 -7.78 -7.40
C PRO A 102 8.19 -8.29 -6.51
N ASP A 103 8.50 -7.61 -5.41
CA ASP A 103 9.54 -8.02 -4.47
C ASP A 103 9.00 -8.80 -3.26
N GLY A 104 7.70 -9.07 -3.25
CA GLY A 104 7.06 -9.85 -2.19
C GLY A 104 6.62 -9.03 -0.97
N HIS A 105 6.60 -7.71 -1.06
CA HIS A 105 6.04 -6.88 -0.01
C HIS A 105 4.53 -7.09 0.10
N ASN A 106 4.02 -7.17 1.31
CA ASN A 106 2.58 -7.28 1.56
C ASN A 106 1.97 -5.87 1.53
N VAL A 107 1.31 -5.54 0.42
CA VAL A 107 0.73 -4.24 0.18
C VAL A 107 -0.76 -4.30 0.46
N GLU A 108 -1.22 -3.47 1.38
CA GLU A 108 -2.59 -3.44 1.85
C GLU A 108 -3.25 -2.12 1.45
N ALA A 109 -4.54 -2.18 1.07
CA ALA A 109 -5.40 -1.02 1.05
C ALA A 109 -6.43 -1.20 2.16
N VAL A 110 -6.65 -0.19 3.00
CA VAL A 110 -7.57 -0.28 4.13
C VAL A 110 -8.46 0.95 4.22
N HIS A 111 -9.76 0.70 4.42
CA HIS A 111 -10.73 1.74 4.74
C HIS A 111 -11.21 1.55 6.17
N ARG A 112 -11.14 2.61 6.95
CA ARG A 112 -11.59 2.64 8.34
C ARG A 112 -12.27 3.97 8.60
N ASN A 113 -13.21 3.96 9.53
CA ASN A 113 -13.80 5.19 10.05
C ASN A 113 -12.69 6.05 10.67
N PRO A 114 -12.58 7.33 10.31
CA PRO A 114 -11.53 8.20 10.86
C PRO A 114 -11.51 8.27 12.39
N GLU A 115 -12.66 8.25 13.04
CA GLU A 115 -12.75 8.27 14.50
C GLU A 115 -12.22 6.97 15.11
N THR A 116 -12.65 5.83 14.56
CA THR A 116 -12.18 4.52 15.01
C THR A 116 -10.68 4.39 14.79
N ARG A 117 -10.18 4.85 13.64
CA ARG A 117 -8.76 4.84 13.34
C ARG A 117 -7.97 5.69 14.33
N ALA A 118 -8.47 6.88 14.65
CA ALA A 118 -7.83 7.76 15.62
C ALA A 118 -7.81 7.12 17.02
N SER A 119 -8.93 6.52 17.45
CA SER A 119 -9.01 5.79 18.72
C SER A 119 -8.04 4.62 18.77
N TRP A 120 -7.96 3.85 17.70
CA TRP A 120 -7.06 2.71 17.61
C TRP A 120 -5.59 3.17 17.73
N THR A 121 -5.23 4.23 17.03
CA THR A 121 -3.89 4.81 17.09
C THR A 121 -3.58 5.27 18.52
N TRP A 122 -4.53 5.94 19.15
CA TRP A 122 -4.40 6.44 20.51
C TRP A 122 -4.21 5.32 21.52
N ILE A 123 -4.99 4.24 21.40
CA ILE A 123 -4.85 3.06 22.25
C ILE A 123 -3.45 2.46 22.12
N ARG A 124 -2.96 2.30 20.91
CA ARG A 124 -1.65 1.67 20.68
C ARG A 124 -0.50 2.54 21.21
N TRP A 125 -0.58 3.83 21.03
CA TRP A 125 0.49 4.75 21.47
C TRP A 125 0.33 5.16 22.93
N GLY A 126 -0.89 5.34 23.39
CA GLY A 126 -1.17 5.75 24.75
C GLY A 126 -1.02 4.63 25.77
N SER A 127 -1.07 3.38 25.36
CA SER A 127 -0.89 2.22 26.24
C SER A 127 0.57 1.82 26.43
N ALA A 128 1.44 2.37 25.60
CA ALA A 128 2.86 2.11 25.70
C ALA A 128 3.49 3.03 26.74
#